data_f0b6fedec05c3abbf7e729bae1099587
#
_entry.id   f0b6fedec05c3abbf7e729bae1099587
#
_cell.length_a   1.000
_cell.length_b   1.000
_cell.length_c   1.000
_cell.angle_alpha   90.00
_cell.angle_beta   90.00
_cell.angle_gamma   90.00
#
_symmetry.space_group_name_H-M   'P 1'
#
loop_
_entity.id
_entity.type
_entity.pdbx_description
1 polymer ?
#
loop_
_entity_poly.entity_id
_entity_poly.type
_entity_poly.pdbx_seq_one_letter_code
_entity_poly.pdbx_strand_id
1 'polypeptide(L)'
;MRLRFTIPAAALSLLGAAVAIPTVHANGPPPGHTGGFGEPTCLECHVGNDLNAFGGRVAVLGLPKTYERGRRYSLTVVLEAEETTSAGFQLSVRYGGGAQWGDPAGVLVPVDQRVSVTRAETGQLYANQTLQGSPSTDPDLATWALEWVAPSVGGPVAIHVAANSANGDDSPLSDLVYAADVTIPPARR
;
A
#
# COMPACT_ATOMS: atom_id res chain seq x y z
N MET A 1 47.10 -40.79 48.77
CA MET A 1 46.04 -39.76 48.83
C MET A 1 45.94 -39.10 47.44
N ARG A 2 44.98 -39.53 46.58
CA ARG A 2 44.83 -39.00 45.19
C ARG A 2 43.67 -38.00 45.17
N LEU A 3 43.99 -36.73 44.97
CA LEU A 3 43.00 -35.64 44.83
C LEU A 3 42.36 -35.72 43.45
N ARG A 4 41.00 -35.94 43.41
CA ARG A 4 40.19 -35.87 42.17
C ARG A 4 39.66 -34.45 42.03
N PHE A 5 40.14 -33.72 41.03
CA PHE A 5 39.56 -32.44 40.60
C PHE A 5 38.37 -32.74 39.69
N THR A 6 37.17 -32.36 40.12
CA THR A 6 35.96 -32.32 39.27
C THR A 6 35.82 -30.92 38.70
N ILE A 7 35.90 -30.81 37.38
CA ILE A 7 35.63 -29.56 36.64
C ILE A 7 34.12 -29.48 36.39
N PRO A 8 33.41 -28.41 36.81
CA PRO A 8 32.01 -28.26 36.48
C PRO A 8 31.89 -27.87 34.98
N ALA A 9 31.10 -28.61 34.24
CA ALA A 9 30.72 -28.27 32.88
C ALA A 9 29.73 -27.09 32.91
N ALA A 10 30.20 -25.91 32.50
CA ALA A 10 29.33 -24.76 32.27
C ALA A 10 28.58 -24.98 30.98
N ALA A 11 27.26 -25.18 31.07
CA ALA A 11 26.39 -25.22 29.92
C ALA A 11 26.21 -23.79 29.33
N LEU A 12 26.82 -23.56 28.18
CA LEU A 12 26.68 -22.33 27.42
C LEU A 12 25.35 -22.38 26.68
N SER A 13 24.30 -21.74 27.20
CA SER A 13 23.01 -21.57 26.53
C SER A 13 23.15 -20.55 25.41
N LEU A 14 23.23 -21.01 24.17
CA LEU A 14 23.08 -20.15 22.99
C LEU A 14 21.60 -19.71 22.90
N LEU A 15 21.32 -18.47 23.31
CA LEU A 15 20.07 -17.80 22.91
C LEU A 15 20.16 -17.52 21.39
N GLY A 16 19.52 -18.35 20.58
CA GLY A 16 19.29 -18.07 19.18
C GLY A 16 18.33 -16.88 19.06
N ALA A 17 18.83 -15.72 18.65
CA ALA A 17 17.98 -14.63 18.22
C ALA A 17 17.25 -15.11 16.94
N ALA A 18 15.93 -15.31 17.02
CA ALA A 18 15.10 -15.53 15.85
C ALA A 18 15.11 -14.24 15.05
N VAL A 19 15.80 -14.23 13.92
CA VAL A 19 15.71 -13.16 12.92
C VAL A 19 14.33 -13.33 12.29
N ALA A 20 13.41 -12.40 12.57
CA ALA A 20 12.13 -12.33 11.87
C ALA A 20 12.44 -12.03 10.39
N ILE A 21 12.20 -13.01 9.51
CA ILE A 21 12.27 -12.79 8.06
C ILE A 21 11.03 -11.95 7.71
N PRO A 22 11.20 -10.75 7.11
CA PRO A 22 10.07 -9.96 6.68
C PRO A 22 9.24 -10.78 5.68
N THR A 23 7.93 -10.83 5.89
CA THR A 23 7.02 -11.51 4.97
C THR A 23 6.89 -10.67 3.70
N VAL A 24 7.23 -11.25 2.55
CA VAL A 24 7.02 -10.60 1.24
C VAL A 24 5.51 -10.61 0.93
N HIS A 25 4.92 -9.43 0.76
CA HIS A 25 3.50 -9.24 0.46
C HIS A 25 3.22 -9.08 -1.04
N ALA A 26 3.69 -10.00 -1.86
CA ALA A 26 3.53 -9.96 -3.32
C ALA A 26 2.04 -9.91 -3.78
N ASN A 27 1.12 -10.37 -2.95
CA ASN A 27 -0.33 -10.29 -3.19
C ASN A 27 -1.00 -9.11 -2.46
N GLY A 28 -0.28 -8.03 -2.25
CA GLY A 28 -0.75 -6.83 -1.57
C GLY A 28 -0.43 -6.82 -0.06
N PRO A 29 -0.23 -5.62 0.50
CA PRO A 29 0.00 -5.44 1.93
C PRO A 29 -1.26 -5.76 2.73
N PRO A 30 -1.15 -5.96 4.05
CA PRO A 30 -2.31 -5.93 4.94
C PRO A 30 -3.11 -4.63 4.75
N PRO A 31 -4.45 -4.63 4.97
CA PRO A 31 -5.25 -3.41 4.95
C PRO A 31 -4.72 -2.32 5.88
N GLY A 32 -4.77 -1.05 5.45
CA GLY A 32 -4.42 0.09 6.29
C GLY A 32 -3.01 0.65 6.07
N HIS A 33 -2.48 0.61 4.85
CA HIS A 33 -1.14 1.14 4.52
C HIS A 33 -1.19 2.22 3.43
N THR A 34 -2.25 3.02 3.42
CA THR A 34 -2.44 4.08 2.41
C THR A 34 -1.84 5.43 2.79
N GLY A 35 -1.41 5.60 4.04
CA GLY A 35 -1.00 6.89 4.60
C GLY A 35 -2.16 7.83 4.96
N GLY A 36 -3.40 7.43 4.68
CA GLY A 36 -4.60 8.22 4.98
C GLY A 36 -5.25 7.84 6.31
N PHE A 37 -5.97 8.78 6.91
CA PHE A 37 -6.77 8.56 8.13
C PHE A 37 -5.96 8.03 9.34
N GLY A 38 -4.66 8.38 9.41
CA GLY A 38 -3.75 7.92 10.46
C GLY A 38 -3.14 6.55 10.21
N GLU A 39 -3.33 5.98 9.04
CA GLU A 39 -2.68 4.75 8.63
C GLU A 39 -1.20 4.97 8.31
N PRO A 40 -0.32 3.97 8.52
CA PRO A 40 1.03 3.98 7.98
C PRO A 40 1.02 3.95 6.45
N THR A 41 2.21 4.07 5.87
CA THR A 41 2.47 3.82 4.44
C THR A 41 3.26 2.52 4.27
N CYS A 42 3.69 2.23 3.04
CA CYS A 42 4.62 1.14 2.74
C CYS A 42 5.95 1.23 3.53
N LEU A 43 6.28 2.41 4.09
CA LEU A 43 7.47 2.60 4.95
C LEU A 43 7.45 1.78 6.24
N GLU A 44 6.31 1.22 6.66
CA GLU A 44 6.27 0.35 7.84
C GLU A 44 7.11 -0.92 7.62
N CYS A 45 7.22 -1.38 6.38
CA CYS A 45 7.99 -2.56 6.01
C CYS A 45 9.17 -2.25 5.08
N HIS A 46 9.05 -1.24 4.20
CA HIS A 46 10.08 -0.84 3.24
C HIS A 46 10.84 0.37 3.80
N VAL A 47 12.08 0.18 4.22
CA VAL A 47 12.85 1.15 5.01
C VAL A 47 14.15 1.55 4.32
N GLY A 48 14.70 2.70 4.71
CA GLY A 48 16.01 3.18 4.24
C GLY A 48 15.95 4.48 3.45
N ASN A 49 14.75 4.87 2.98
CA ASN A 49 14.53 6.15 2.32
C ASN A 49 13.38 6.93 2.98
N ASP A 50 13.36 8.25 2.77
CA ASP A 50 12.25 9.09 3.21
C ASP A 50 11.03 8.90 2.32
N LEU A 51 9.83 9.14 2.88
CA LEU A 51 8.59 9.18 2.09
C LEU A 51 8.69 10.28 1.02
N ASN A 52 8.31 9.94 -0.21
CA ASN A 52 8.38 10.83 -1.37
C ASN A 52 9.81 11.35 -1.65
N ALA A 53 10.82 10.51 -1.43
CA ALA A 53 12.19 10.82 -1.80
C ALA A 53 12.30 11.17 -3.29
N PHE A 54 13.36 11.89 -3.65
CA PHE A 54 13.64 12.23 -5.04
C PHE A 54 13.80 10.96 -5.91
N GLY A 55 13.40 11.04 -7.17
CA GLY A 55 13.54 9.96 -8.15
C GLY A 55 12.23 9.29 -8.57
N GLY A 56 11.07 9.74 -8.01
CA GLY A 56 9.79 9.18 -8.42
C GLY A 56 8.56 9.88 -7.86
N ARG A 57 7.41 9.30 -8.15
CA ARG A 57 6.10 9.77 -7.65
C ARG A 57 5.02 8.71 -7.82
N VAL A 58 3.95 8.80 -7.05
CA VAL A 58 2.70 8.07 -7.27
C VAL A 58 1.57 9.05 -7.59
N ALA A 59 0.68 8.66 -8.51
CA ALA A 59 -0.51 9.43 -8.86
C ALA A 59 -1.70 8.53 -9.16
N VAL A 60 -2.91 9.08 -9.04
CA VAL A 60 -4.15 8.42 -9.48
C VAL A 60 -4.75 9.22 -10.63
N LEU A 61 -4.73 8.66 -11.82
CA LEU A 61 -5.31 9.27 -13.02
C LEU A 61 -6.78 8.88 -13.17
N GLY A 62 -7.55 9.68 -13.94
CA GLY A 62 -8.97 9.43 -14.21
C GLY A 62 -9.92 9.98 -13.15
N LEU A 63 -9.40 10.61 -12.10
CA LEU A 63 -10.21 11.26 -11.08
C LEU A 63 -10.91 12.50 -11.63
N PRO A 64 -12.24 12.67 -11.41
CA PRO A 64 -12.96 13.88 -11.81
C PRO A 64 -12.67 15.04 -10.83
N LYS A 65 -12.84 16.29 -11.28
CA LYS A 65 -12.78 17.45 -10.37
C LYS A 65 -13.94 17.47 -9.36
N THR A 66 -15.10 16.96 -9.78
CA THR A 66 -16.28 16.71 -8.94
C THR A 66 -16.90 15.39 -9.35
N TYR A 67 -17.36 14.57 -8.40
CA TYR A 67 -17.95 13.29 -8.76
C TYR A 67 -19.49 13.35 -8.81
N GLU A 68 -20.07 12.62 -9.75
CA GLU A 68 -21.51 12.36 -9.84
C GLU A 68 -21.85 11.12 -9.01
N ARG A 69 -22.91 11.19 -8.21
CA ARG A 69 -23.33 10.08 -7.34
C ARG A 69 -23.69 8.84 -8.14
N GLY A 70 -23.18 7.70 -7.72
CA GLY A 70 -23.41 6.41 -8.38
C GLY A 70 -22.70 6.22 -9.71
N ARG A 71 -21.98 7.24 -10.21
CA ARG A 71 -21.23 7.14 -11.47
C ARG A 71 -19.98 6.30 -11.29
N ARG A 72 -19.63 5.57 -12.35
CA ARG A 72 -18.41 4.77 -12.46
C ARG A 72 -17.31 5.57 -13.14
N TYR A 73 -16.13 5.53 -12.57
CA TYR A 73 -14.92 6.18 -13.06
C TYR A 73 -13.82 5.14 -13.24
N SER A 74 -13.19 5.13 -14.41
CA SER A 74 -11.99 4.32 -14.66
C SER A 74 -10.78 5.08 -14.08
N LEU A 75 -10.04 4.43 -13.19
CA LEU A 75 -8.88 4.97 -12.52
C LEU A 75 -7.64 4.18 -12.92
N THR A 76 -6.50 4.86 -12.95
CA THR A 76 -5.19 4.21 -13.07
C THR A 76 -4.28 4.74 -11.98
N VAL A 77 -3.80 3.86 -11.11
CA VAL A 77 -2.67 4.18 -10.24
C VAL A 77 -1.41 4.08 -11.07
N VAL A 78 -0.56 5.10 -11.00
CA VAL A 78 0.71 5.20 -11.73
C VAL A 78 1.80 5.46 -10.72
N LEU A 79 2.80 4.59 -10.68
CA LEU A 79 4.06 4.79 -9.98
C LEU A 79 5.15 4.97 -11.02
N GLU A 80 5.79 6.12 -11.01
CA GLU A 80 7.01 6.41 -11.77
C GLU A 80 8.16 6.48 -10.77
N ALA A 81 9.16 5.63 -10.89
CA ALA A 81 10.33 5.68 -10.03
C ALA A 81 11.53 4.99 -10.71
N GLU A 82 12.71 5.59 -10.55
CA GLU A 82 13.96 5.07 -11.11
C GLU A 82 14.24 3.66 -10.58
N GLU A 83 14.78 2.79 -11.45
CA GLU A 83 15.19 1.41 -11.16
C GLU A 83 14.06 0.48 -10.69
N THR A 84 12.79 0.81 -10.98
CA THR A 84 11.64 -0.01 -10.62
C THR A 84 11.64 -1.32 -11.42
N THR A 85 11.83 -2.45 -10.77
CA THR A 85 11.69 -3.80 -11.37
C THR A 85 10.42 -4.49 -10.89
N SER A 86 10.05 -4.28 -9.64
CA SER A 86 8.78 -4.70 -9.07
C SER A 86 8.19 -3.57 -8.22
N ALA A 87 6.87 -3.58 -8.06
CA ALA A 87 6.19 -2.53 -7.34
C ALA A 87 4.92 -3.04 -6.66
N GLY A 88 4.48 -2.32 -5.64
CA GLY A 88 3.23 -2.58 -4.96
C GLY A 88 2.50 -1.28 -4.63
N PHE A 89 1.19 -1.37 -4.39
CA PHE A 89 0.40 -0.24 -3.97
C PHE A 89 -0.74 -0.64 -3.05
N GLN A 90 -1.24 0.33 -2.30
CA GLN A 90 -2.54 0.26 -1.65
C GLN A 90 -3.27 1.59 -1.83
N LEU A 91 -4.55 1.52 -2.22
CA LEU A 91 -5.42 2.67 -2.41
C LEU A 91 -6.73 2.48 -1.64
N SER A 92 -7.20 3.51 -0.96
CA SER A 92 -8.53 3.56 -0.35
C SER A 92 -9.31 4.79 -0.79
N VAL A 93 -10.64 4.69 -0.80
CA VAL A 93 -11.56 5.78 -1.10
C VAL A 93 -12.56 5.87 0.05
N ARG A 94 -12.52 6.98 0.79
CA ARG A 94 -13.35 7.18 1.99
C ARG A 94 -13.95 8.57 2.02
N TYR A 95 -14.99 8.76 2.83
CA TYR A 95 -15.48 10.11 3.09
C TYR A 95 -14.45 10.93 3.85
N GLY A 96 -14.05 12.07 3.26
CA GLY A 96 -13.05 12.99 3.81
C GLY A 96 -13.66 14.05 4.75
N GLY A 97 -14.95 13.97 5.09
CA GLY A 97 -15.58 14.94 5.98
C GLY A 97 -17.01 14.59 6.35
N GLY A 98 -17.56 15.34 7.31
CA GLY A 98 -18.91 15.16 7.83
C GLY A 98 -19.06 13.98 8.78
N ALA A 99 -20.31 13.57 9.02
CA ALA A 99 -20.63 12.46 9.94
C ALA A 99 -20.10 11.09 9.49
N GLN A 100 -19.78 10.95 8.21
CA GLN A 100 -19.29 9.72 7.60
C GLN A 100 -17.74 9.70 7.46
N TRP A 101 -17.05 10.64 8.10
CA TRP A 101 -15.59 10.73 8.00
C TRP A 101 -14.90 9.38 8.26
N GLY A 102 -14.08 8.92 7.31
CA GLY A 102 -13.37 7.63 7.38
C GLY A 102 -14.16 6.43 6.88
N ASP A 103 -15.49 6.53 6.70
CA ASP A 103 -16.28 5.43 6.14
C ASP A 103 -15.98 5.21 4.66
N PRO A 104 -16.16 3.98 4.12
CA PRO A 104 -15.98 3.70 2.70
C PRO A 104 -16.87 4.60 1.83
N ALA A 105 -16.30 5.25 0.82
CA ALA A 105 -17.02 6.14 -0.09
C ALA A 105 -17.16 5.50 -1.47
N GLY A 106 -18.14 4.62 -1.61
CA GLY A 106 -18.41 3.88 -2.85
C GLY A 106 -17.73 2.50 -2.89
N VAL A 107 -17.48 2.00 -4.10
CA VAL A 107 -16.97 0.65 -4.32
C VAL A 107 -15.77 0.70 -5.26
N LEU A 108 -14.71 -0.03 -4.93
CA LEU A 108 -13.56 -0.29 -5.80
C LEU A 108 -13.76 -1.61 -6.52
N VAL A 109 -13.49 -1.64 -7.82
CA VAL A 109 -13.69 -2.82 -8.68
C VAL A 109 -12.42 -3.08 -9.49
N PRO A 110 -11.77 -4.25 -9.35
CA PRO A 110 -10.66 -4.63 -10.22
C PRO A 110 -11.14 -4.75 -11.67
N VAL A 111 -10.31 -4.38 -12.64
CA VAL A 111 -10.62 -4.55 -14.08
C VAL A 111 -9.80 -5.67 -14.72
N ASP A 112 -8.71 -6.08 -14.08
CA ASP A 112 -7.85 -7.18 -14.52
C ASP A 112 -7.23 -7.94 -13.34
N GLN A 113 -6.36 -8.90 -13.64
CA GLN A 113 -5.71 -9.75 -12.64
C GLN A 113 -4.55 -9.05 -11.90
N ARG A 114 -4.17 -7.84 -12.27
CA ARG A 114 -3.09 -7.08 -11.62
C ARG A 114 -3.55 -6.43 -10.31
N VAL A 115 -4.86 -6.28 -10.11
CA VAL A 115 -5.47 -5.62 -8.96
C VAL A 115 -6.39 -6.57 -8.22
N SER A 116 -6.37 -6.54 -6.90
CA SER A 116 -7.37 -7.14 -6.02
C SER A 116 -7.98 -6.07 -5.10
N VAL A 117 -9.16 -6.34 -4.57
CA VAL A 117 -9.79 -5.48 -3.55
C VAL A 117 -10.03 -6.28 -2.29
N THR A 118 -9.46 -5.83 -1.20
CA THR A 118 -9.58 -6.43 0.14
C THR A 118 -10.49 -5.56 1.01
N ARG A 119 -11.34 -6.20 1.80
CA ARG A 119 -12.14 -5.54 2.83
C ARG A 119 -11.51 -5.77 4.19
N ALA A 120 -11.22 -4.71 4.93
CA ALA A 120 -10.80 -4.80 6.33
C ALA A 120 -11.97 -5.24 7.22
N GLU A 121 -11.68 -5.75 8.42
CA GLU A 121 -12.70 -6.09 9.43
C GLU A 121 -13.57 -4.88 9.81
N THR A 122 -13.00 -3.69 9.80
CA THR A 122 -13.66 -2.41 10.04
C THR A 122 -14.52 -1.93 8.87
N GLY A 123 -14.53 -2.68 7.73
CA GLY A 123 -15.39 -2.42 6.58
C GLY A 123 -14.75 -1.62 5.45
N GLN A 124 -13.59 -0.98 5.66
CA GLN A 124 -12.87 -0.22 4.64
C GLN A 124 -12.44 -1.12 3.47
N LEU A 125 -12.41 -0.53 2.26
CA LEU A 125 -12.00 -1.19 1.04
C LEU A 125 -10.61 -0.69 0.62
N TYR A 126 -9.76 -1.63 0.24
CA TYR A 126 -8.41 -1.36 -0.25
C TYR A 126 -8.18 -2.07 -1.58
N ALA A 127 -7.81 -1.32 -2.60
CA ALA A 127 -7.26 -1.89 -3.83
C ALA A 127 -5.76 -2.09 -3.65
N ASN A 128 -5.25 -3.24 -4.07
CA ASN A 128 -3.86 -3.65 -3.93
C ASN A 128 -3.39 -4.32 -5.22
N GLN A 129 -2.07 -4.34 -5.45
CA GLN A 129 -1.50 -5.24 -6.46
C GLN A 129 -1.74 -6.71 -6.07
N THR A 130 -1.75 -7.56 -7.09
CA THR A 130 -1.61 -9.01 -6.95
C THR A 130 -0.18 -9.42 -7.30
N LEU A 131 0.13 -10.71 -7.20
CA LEU A 131 1.40 -11.25 -7.70
C LEU A 131 1.61 -10.95 -9.19
N GLN A 132 0.55 -11.01 -10.02
CA GLN A 132 0.61 -10.64 -11.43
C GLN A 132 0.77 -9.13 -11.65
N GLY A 133 0.34 -8.33 -10.66
CA GLY A 133 0.45 -6.87 -10.68
C GLY A 133 1.78 -6.35 -10.16
N SER A 134 2.61 -7.17 -9.52
CA SER A 134 3.86 -6.73 -8.93
C SER A 134 4.96 -6.36 -9.95
N PRO A 135 5.18 -7.08 -11.08
CA PRO A 135 6.16 -6.65 -12.05
C PRO A 135 5.85 -5.27 -12.63
N SER A 136 6.87 -4.44 -12.83
CA SER A 136 6.76 -3.16 -13.54
C SER A 136 6.16 -3.37 -14.94
N THR A 137 5.43 -2.38 -15.44
CA THR A 137 4.80 -2.43 -16.79
C THR A 137 5.75 -2.02 -17.89
N ASP A 138 6.64 -1.09 -17.58
CA ASP A 138 7.73 -0.59 -18.43
C ASP A 138 8.92 -0.23 -17.53
N PRO A 139 10.11 0.06 -18.08
CA PRO A 139 11.22 0.61 -17.27
C PRO A 139 10.74 1.82 -16.45
N ASP A 140 11.05 1.83 -15.17
CA ASP A 140 10.75 2.92 -14.24
C ASP A 140 9.25 3.26 -14.08
N LEU A 141 8.35 2.33 -14.50
CA LEU A 141 6.91 2.55 -14.51
C LEU A 141 6.14 1.31 -14.06
N ALA A 142 5.25 1.48 -13.10
CA ALA A 142 4.25 0.48 -12.76
C ALA A 142 2.84 1.10 -12.80
N THR A 143 1.88 0.37 -13.38
CA THR A 143 0.51 0.85 -13.52
C THR A 143 -0.51 -0.21 -13.11
N TRP A 144 -1.64 0.24 -12.53
CA TRP A 144 -2.72 -0.62 -12.10
C TRP A 144 -4.06 0.04 -12.42
N ALA A 145 -4.89 -0.66 -13.20
CA ALA A 145 -6.20 -0.19 -13.60
C ALA A 145 -7.29 -0.74 -12.67
N LEU A 146 -8.21 0.12 -12.27
CA LEU A 146 -9.37 -0.22 -11.47
C LEU A 146 -10.53 0.73 -11.78
N GLU A 147 -11.72 0.40 -11.29
CA GLU A 147 -12.86 1.30 -11.36
C GLU A 147 -13.30 1.72 -9.96
N TRP A 148 -13.77 2.94 -9.85
CA TRP A 148 -14.45 3.45 -8.67
C TRP A 148 -15.91 3.77 -9.01
N VAL A 149 -16.83 3.11 -8.31
CA VAL A 149 -18.26 3.46 -8.34
C VAL A 149 -18.49 4.44 -7.20
N ALA A 150 -18.76 5.68 -7.54
CA ALA A 150 -18.94 6.75 -6.56
C ALA A 150 -20.15 6.48 -5.65
N PRO A 151 -20.15 6.97 -4.39
CA PRO A 151 -21.24 6.72 -3.45
C PRO A 151 -22.54 7.39 -3.91
N SER A 152 -23.69 6.82 -3.52
CA SER A 152 -25.01 7.38 -3.74
C SER A 152 -25.32 8.56 -2.81
N VAL A 153 -24.68 8.61 -1.66
CA VAL A 153 -24.77 9.72 -0.69
C VAL A 153 -23.65 10.72 -0.96
N GLY A 154 -23.97 12.01 -0.95
CA GLY A 154 -22.98 13.06 -1.21
C GLY A 154 -22.18 13.42 0.03
N GLY A 155 -20.93 13.75 -0.17
CA GLY A 155 -19.96 14.23 0.82
C GLY A 155 -18.61 14.37 0.14
N PRO A 156 -17.63 15.12 0.68
CA PRO A 156 -16.28 15.12 0.15
C PRO A 156 -15.69 13.71 0.29
N VAL A 157 -15.02 13.26 -0.76
CA VAL A 157 -14.37 11.95 -0.80
C VAL A 157 -12.87 12.16 -0.84
N ALA A 158 -12.13 11.50 0.04
CA ALA A 158 -10.68 11.47 0.06
C ALA A 158 -10.18 10.13 -0.51
N ILE A 159 -9.30 10.22 -1.48
CA ILE A 159 -8.56 9.12 -2.07
C ILE A 159 -7.14 9.20 -1.53
N HIS A 160 -6.68 8.12 -0.90
CA HIS A 160 -5.30 7.99 -0.44
C HIS A 160 -4.66 6.79 -1.14
N VAL A 161 -3.43 6.98 -1.58
CA VAL A 161 -2.63 5.94 -2.21
C VAL A 161 -1.20 5.98 -1.68
N ALA A 162 -0.66 4.81 -1.35
CA ALA A 162 0.77 4.63 -1.15
C ALA A 162 1.26 3.51 -2.08
N ALA A 163 2.48 3.65 -2.57
CA ALA A 163 3.13 2.68 -3.43
C ALA A 163 4.61 2.55 -3.07
N ASN A 164 5.17 1.37 -3.28
CA ASN A 164 6.61 1.15 -3.21
C ASN A 164 7.17 0.73 -4.56
N SER A 165 8.36 1.20 -4.86
CA SER A 165 9.23 0.78 -5.94
C SER A 165 10.35 -0.05 -5.36
N ALA A 166 10.51 -1.29 -5.84
CA ALA A 166 11.56 -2.20 -5.42
C ALA A 166 12.50 -2.50 -6.59
N ASN A 167 13.79 -2.61 -6.29
CA ASN A 167 14.84 -2.90 -7.26
C ASN A 167 14.98 -4.40 -7.60
N GLY A 168 14.20 -5.27 -6.96
CA GLY A 168 14.17 -6.72 -7.22
C GLY A 168 15.30 -7.51 -6.55
N ASP A 169 15.90 -6.99 -5.49
CA ASP A 169 16.95 -7.67 -4.71
C ASP A 169 16.40 -8.57 -3.59
N ASP A 170 15.07 -8.78 -3.54
CA ASP A 170 14.33 -9.53 -2.50
C ASP A 170 14.52 -8.95 -1.09
N SER A 171 14.94 -7.69 -0.96
CA SER A 171 15.11 -6.96 0.28
C SER A 171 14.10 -5.81 0.39
N PRO A 172 13.55 -5.53 1.56
CA PRO A 172 12.74 -4.33 1.77
C PRO A 172 13.59 -3.08 2.09
N LEU A 173 14.91 -3.21 2.05
CA LEU A 173 15.85 -2.13 2.36
C LEU A 173 16.13 -1.30 1.11
N SER A 174 16.13 0.02 1.28
CA SER A 174 16.41 0.99 0.21
C SER A 174 15.35 1.08 -0.89
N ASP A 175 14.20 0.44 -0.73
CA ASP A 175 13.05 0.65 -1.59
C ASP A 175 12.55 2.10 -1.48
N LEU A 176 11.97 2.62 -2.58
CA LEU A 176 11.41 3.96 -2.62
C LEU A 176 9.90 3.89 -2.37
N VAL A 177 9.42 4.70 -1.43
CA VAL A 177 8.00 4.76 -1.07
C VAL A 177 7.43 6.14 -1.38
N TYR A 178 6.30 6.13 -2.08
CA TYR A 178 5.57 7.33 -2.47
C TYR A 178 4.14 7.26 -1.96
N ALA A 179 3.60 8.42 -1.55
CA ALA A 179 2.19 8.54 -1.19
C ALA A 179 1.62 9.84 -1.75
N ALA A 180 0.33 9.80 -2.08
CA ALA A 180 -0.43 10.95 -2.54
C ALA A 180 -1.88 10.86 -2.05
N ASP A 181 -2.52 12.02 -1.93
CA ASP A 181 -3.93 12.13 -1.61
C ASP A 181 -4.63 13.16 -2.49
N VAL A 182 -5.93 12.93 -2.70
CA VAL A 182 -6.80 13.86 -3.44
C VAL A 182 -8.17 13.88 -2.77
N THR A 183 -8.72 15.06 -2.53
CA THR A 183 -10.10 15.23 -2.07
C THR A 183 -10.99 15.73 -3.21
N ILE A 184 -12.10 15.05 -3.43
CA ILE A 184 -13.06 15.32 -4.52
C ILE A 184 -14.43 15.64 -3.92
N PRO A 185 -15.02 16.81 -4.16
CA PRO A 185 -16.37 17.13 -3.76
C PRO A 185 -17.41 16.47 -4.68
N PRO A 186 -18.64 16.23 -4.20
CA PRO A 186 -19.74 15.82 -5.07
C PRO A 186 -20.13 16.96 -6.03
N ALA A 187 -20.59 16.61 -7.23
CA ALA A 187 -21.21 17.58 -8.14
C ALA A 187 -22.44 18.21 -7.47
N ARG A 188 -22.61 19.51 -7.67
CA ARG A 188 -23.84 20.22 -7.24
C ARG A 188 -25.05 19.68 -8.02
N ARG A 189 -26.16 19.52 -7.33
CA ARG A 189 -27.45 19.22 -7.97
C ARG A 189 -27.98 20.43 -8.70
#